data_efd6bdf996eaa74c23e43b951a081c02
#
_entry.id   efd6bdf996eaa74c23e43b951a081c02
#
_cell.length_a   1.000
_cell.length_b   1.000
_cell.length_c   1.000
_cell.angle_alpha   90.00
_cell.angle_beta   90.00
_cell.angle_gamma   90.00
#
_symmetry.space_group_name_H-M   'P 1'
#
loop_
_entity.id
_entity.type
_entity.pdbx_description
1 polymer ?
#
loop_
_entity_poly.entity_id
_entity_poly.type
_entity_poly.pdbx_seq_one_letter_code
_entity_poly.pdbx_strand_id
1 'polypeptide(L)'
;MEIRGIDKTDDSALAQQYAVVAASQRLGRPFYTPQPQASSIADLRHDDPGERCDLWGLYVGPDMVGTVTLWLPLHDNTDTVWLQLDVHPDHRGRGYGGLAGAAVVDFARDLGRTRVVTTARYPADRPV
;
A
#
# COMPACT_ATOMS: atom_id res chain seq x y z
N MET A 1 6.35 -3.19 15.49
CA MET A 1 5.40 -3.14 14.35
C MET A 1 5.21 -4.54 13.80
N GLU A 2 3.99 -4.88 13.49
CA GLU A 2 3.61 -6.18 12.92
C GLU A 2 3.03 -5.98 11.52
N ILE A 3 3.39 -6.85 10.58
CA ILE A 3 2.83 -6.83 9.22
C ILE A 3 1.84 -7.99 9.12
N ARG A 4 0.60 -7.69 8.73
CA ARG A 4 -0.45 -8.70 8.52
C ARG A 4 -1.12 -8.51 7.18
N GLY A 5 -1.46 -9.62 6.52
CA GLY A 5 -2.32 -9.59 5.35
C GLY A 5 -3.70 -9.04 5.69
N ILE A 6 -4.26 -8.25 4.80
CA ILE A 6 -5.64 -7.75 4.94
C ILE A 6 -6.56 -8.65 4.12
N ASP A 7 -7.58 -9.21 4.78
CA ASP A 7 -8.66 -9.92 4.10
C ASP A 7 -9.59 -8.90 3.44
N LYS A 8 -9.76 -9.01 2.12
CA LYS A 8 -10.59 -8.07 1.35
C LYS A 8 -12.09 -8.19 1.65
N THR A 9 -12.50 -9.17 2.45
CA THR A 9 -13.88 -9.29 2.94
C THR A 9 -14.09 -8.62 4.29
N ASP A 10 -13.00 -8.16 4.94
CA ASP A 10 -13.05 -7.49 6.23
C ASP A 10 -13.29 -5.98 6.04
N ASP A 11 -14.55 -5.55 6.23
CA ASP A 11 -14.95 -4.15 6.04
C ASP A 11 -14.22 -3.20 6.99
N SER A 12 -13.96 -3.62 8.23
CA SER A 12 -13.25 -2.81 9.22
C SER A 12 -11.80 -2.58 8.82
N ALA A 13 -11.11 -3.62 8.38
CA ALA A 13 -9.72 -3.51 7.93
C ALA A 13 -9.63 -2.64 6.68
N LEU A 14 -10.55 -2.76 5.73
CA LEU A 14 -10.57 -1.93 4.53
C LEU A 14 -10.88 -0.46 4.83
N ALA A 15 -11.73 -0.19 5.83
CA ALA A 15 -12.00 1.18 6.28
C ALA A 15 -10.75 1.81 6.91
N GLN A 16 -10.01 1.06 7.70
CA GLN A 16 -8.73 1.51 8.28
C GLN A 16 -7.69 1.75 7.19
N GLN A 17 -7.59 0.85 6.24
CA GLN A 17 -6.69 0.98 5.08
C GLN A 17 -6.99 2.28 4.31
N TYR A 18 -8.26 2.52 4.01
CA TYR A 18 -8.69 3.74 3.33
C TYR A 18 -8.28 4.99 4.11
N ALA A 19 -8.50 5.03 5.42
CA ALA A 19 -8.17 6.17 6.25
C ALA A 19 -6.67 6.46 6.26
N VAL A 20 -5.83 5.42 6.34
CA VAL A 20 -4.37 5.56 6.30
C VAL A 20 -3.91 6.12 4.96
N VAL A 21 -4.41 5.56 3.85
CA VAL A 21 -4.04 6.02 2.50
C VAL A 21 -4.47 7.48 2.30
N ALA A 22 -5.70 7.83 2.69
CA ALA A 22 -6.20 9.20 2.54
C ALA A 22 -5.36 10.19 3.36
N ALA A 23 -5.02 9.86 4.60
CA ALA A 23 -4.19 10.71 5.44
C ALA A 23 -2.78 10.88 4.86
N SER A 24 -2.18 9.79 4.40
CA SER A 24 -0.86 9.80 3.78
C SER A 24 -0.83 10.64 2.50
N GLN A 25 -1.82 10.47 1.64
CA GLN A 25 -1.89 11.16 0.35
C GLN A 25 -2.19 12.65 0.49
N ARG A 26 -2.84 13.08 1.57
CA ARG A 26 -3.12 14.49 1.84
C ARG A 26 -1.91 15.27 2.32
N LEU A 27 -0.93 14.62 2.87
CA LEU A 27 0.23 15.30 3.46
C LEU A 27 0.97 16.11 2.38
N GLY A 28 1.07 17.42 2.57
CA GLY A 28 1.69 18.33 1.60
C GLY A 28 0.89 18.54 0.32
N ARG A 29 -0.37 18.11 0.27
CA ARG A 29 -1.23 18.20 -0.92
C ARG A 29 -2.60 18.76 -0.53
N PRO A 30 -2.70 20.10 -0.25
CA PRO A 30 -3.92 20.69 0.30
C PRO A 30 -5.14 20.59 -0.63
N PHE A 31 -4.93 20.39 -1.92
CA PHE A 31 -6.01 20.26 -2.91
C PHE A 31 -6.34 18.79 -3.25
N TYR A 32 -5.73 17.84 -2.55
CA TYR A 32 -6.00 16.44 -2.79
C TYR A 32 -7.42 16.07 -2.37
N THR A 33 -8.16 15.46 -3.29
CA THR A 33 -9.48 14.91 -3.02
C THR A 33 -9.39 13.39 -3.12
N PRO A 34 -9.57 12.65 -2.01
CA PRO A 34 -9.52 11.19 -2.07
C PRO A 34 -10.72 10.62 -2.83
N GLN A 35 -10.50 9.46 -3.44
CA GLN A 35 -11.58 8.66 -4.00
C GLN A 35 -12.60 8.34 -2.89
N PRO A 36 -13.93 8.31 -3.17
CA PRO A 36 -14.91 7.89 -2.17
C PRO A 36 -14.59 6.50 -1.61
N GLN A 37 -14.81 6.31 -0.31
CA GLN A 37 -14.45 5.06 0.38
C GLN A 37 -15.09 3.83 -0.27
N ALA A 38 -16.38 3.87 -0.58
CA ALA A 38 -17.08 2.75 -1.20
C ALA A 38 -16.49 2.38 -2.56
N SER A 39 -16.10 3.38 -3.34
CA SER A 39 -15.46 3.19 -4.65
C SER A 39 -14.08 2.55 -4.51
N SER A 40 -13.28 3.03 -3.56
CA SER A 40 -11.94 2.49 -3.29
C SER A 40 -12.02 1.02 -2.85
N ILE A 41 -12.94 0.69 -1.95
CA ILE A 41 -13.15 -0.70 -1.48
C ILE A 41 -13.59 -1.59 -2.63
N ALA A 42 -14.50 -1.12 -3.48
CA ALA A 42 -14.96 -1.88 -4.64
C ALA A 42 -13.81 -2.20 -5.59
N ASP A 43 -12.93 -1.22 -5.85
CA ASP A 43 -11.75 -1.42 -6.69
C ASP A 43 -10.80 -2.48 -6.11
N LEU A 44 -10.58 -2.44 -4.80
CA LEU A 44 -9.70 -3.42 -4.12
C LEU A 44 -10.28 -4.83 -4.12
N ARG A 45 -11.61 -4.97 -4.13
CA ARG A 45 -12.32 -6.25 -4.18
C ARG A 45 -12.49 -6.80 -5.58
N HIS A 46 -12.22 -6.00 -6.60
CA HIS A 46 -12.35 -6.44 -7.98
C HIS A 46 -11.25 -7.45 -8.32
N ASP A 47 -11.65 -8.63 -8.79
CA ASP A 47 -10.71 -9.64 -9.28
C ASP A 47 -10.37 -9.37 -10.73
N ASP A 48 -9.09 -9.17 -11.00
CA ASP A 48 -8.56 -9.05 -12.35
C ASP A 48 -7.83 -10.35 -12.70
N PRO A 49 -8.25 -11.08 -13.76
CA PRO A 49 -7.60 -12.33 -14.12
C PRO A 49 -6.15 -12.15 -14.60
N GLY A 50 -5.77 -10.93 -14.98
CA GLY A 50 -4.41 -10.60 -15.42
C GLY A 50 -3.48 -10.14 -14.31
N GLU A 51 -3.99 -10.00 -13.06
CA GLU A 51 -3.23 -9.39 -11.97
C GLU A 51 -3.67 -9.93 -10.62
N ARG A 52 -2.68 -10.23 -9.77
CA ARG A 52 -2.92 -10.52 -8.35
C ARG A 52 -2.70 -9.24 -7.56
N CYS A 53 -3.61 -8.91 -6.65
CA CYS A 53 -3.50 -7.77 -5.76
C CYS A 53 -3.55 -8.24 -4.31
N ASP A 54 -2.48 -7.97 -3.56
CA ASP A 54 -2.37 -8.28 -2.14
C ASP A 54 -2.37 -6.99 -1.32
N LEU A 55 -3.00 -7.02 -0.16
CA LEU A 55 -3.03 -5.91 0.78
C LEU A 55 -2.41 -6.33 2.10
N TRP A 56 -1.52 -5.49 2.64
CA TRP A 56 -0.95 -5.67 3.97
C TRP A 56 -1.24 -4.46 4.84
N GLY A 57 -1.51 -4.71 6.12
CA GLY A 57 -1.56 -3.67 7.13
C GLY A 57 -0.31 -3.71 8.00
N LEU A 58 0.17 -2.53 8.37
CA LEU A 58 1.26 -2.35 9.34
C LEU A 58 0.63 -1.93 10.65
N TYR A 59 0.87 -2.70 11.71
CA TYR A 59 0.17 -2.50 12.99
C TYR A 59 1.16 -2.24 14.13
N VAL A 60 0.80 -1.30 14.99
CA VAL A 60 1.41 -1.13 16.31
C VAL A 60 0.30 -1.35 17.34
N GLY A 61 0.34 -2.48 18.03
CA GLY A 61 -0.79 -2.91 18.86
C GLY A 61 -2.06 -3.07 18.01
N PRO A 62 -3.19 -2.45 18.41
CA PRO A 62 -4.44 -2.53 17.65
C PRO A 62 -4.52 -1.54 16.48
N ASP A 63 -3.55 -0.64 16.36
CA ASP A 63 -3.63 0.49 15.42
C ASP A 63 -2.95 0.16 14.09
N MET A 64 -3.66 0.37 12.99
CA MET A 64 -3.06 0.33 11.66
C MET A 64 -2.34 1.66 11.41
N VAL A 65 -1.01 1.62 11.32
CA VAL A 65 -0.16 2.81 11.14
C VAL A 65 0.32 2.98 9.72
N GLY A 66 0.17 1.96 8.91
CA GLY A 66 0.56 1.99 7.50
C GLY A 66 -0.12 0.89 6.71
N THR A 67 0.02 0.94 5.41
CA THR A 67 -0.54 -0.06 4.50
C THR A 67 0.36 -0.25 3.29
N VAL A 68 0.35 -1.46 2.76
CA VAL A 68 1.06 -1.85 1.54
C VAL A 68 0.07 -2.45 0.58
N THR A 69 0.06 -1.95 -0.64
CA THR A 69 -0.69 -2.56 -1.74
C THR A 69 0.29 -3.11 -2.75
N LEU A 70 0.12 -4.37 -3.14
CA LEU A 70 1.00 -5.07 -4.06
C LEU A 70 0.21 -5.52 -5.27
N TRP A 71 0.70 -5.19 -6.46
CA TRP A 71 0.14 -5.66 -7.72
C TRP A 71 1.16 -6.53 -8.42
N LEU A 72 0.75 -7.76 -8.76
CA LEU A 72 1.61 -8.75 -9.40
C LEU A 72 1.00 -9.11 -10.75
N PRO A 73 1.55 -8.58 -11.86
CA PRO A 73 1.09 -8.99 -13.19
C PRO A 73 1.27 -10.49 -13.39
N LEU A 74 0.28 -11.15 -14.03
CA LEU A 74 0.26 -12.60 -14.20
C LEU A 74 0.56 -13.06 -15.62
N HIS A 75 0.50 -12.17 -16.60
CA HIS A 75 0.71 -12.50 -18.00
C HIS A 75 1.92 -11.81 -18.61
N ASP A 76 2.03 -10.49 -18.41
CA ASP A 76 3.18 -9.70 -18.83
C ASP A 76 3.92 -9.18 -17.59
N ASN A 77 5.21 -8.89 -17.71
CA ASN A 77 6.03 -8.37 -16.60
C ASN A 77 5.92 -9.25 -15.33
N THR A 78 5.93 -10.54 -15.52
CA THR A 78 5.78 -11.52 -14.41
C THR A 78 6.98 -11.55 -13.47
N ASP A 79 8.03 -10.80 -13.78
CA ASP A 79 9.20 -10.60 -12.92
C ASP A 79 9.05 -9.41 -11.97
N THR A 80 7.95 -8.68 -12.04
CA THR A 80 7.77 -7.38 -11.37
C THR A 80 6.68 -7.46 -10.29
N VAL A 81 6.94 -6.77 -9.17
CA VAL A 81 5.95 -6.44 -8.14
C VAL A 81 5.83 -4.92 -8.10
N TRP A 82 4.62 -4.42 -8.31
CA TRP A 82 4.31 -3.01 -8.13
C TRP A 82 3.86 -2.76 -6.70
N LEU A 83 4.41 -1.74 -6.08
CA LEU A 83 4.24 -1.45 -4.65
C LEU A 83 3.70 -0.04 -4.45
N GLN A 84 2.66 0.09 -3.63
CA GLN A 84 2.29 1.35 -3.01
C GLN A 84 2.38 1.20 -1.50
N LEU A 85 3.18 2.05 -0.88
CA LEU A 85 3.40 2.07 0.57
C LEU A 85 2.93 3.41 1.11
N ASP A 86 2.04 3.37 2.08
CA ASP A 86 1.55 4.55 2.78
C ASP A 86 1.74 4.36 4.27
N VAL A 87 2.34 5.35 4.93
CA VAL A 87 2.46 5.41 6.39
C VAL A 87 1.68 6.63 6.86
N HIS A 88 0.83 6.43 7.89
CA HIS A 88 0.06 7.53 8.45
C HIS A 88 1.01 8.65 8.91
N PRO A 89 0.69 9.93 8.62
CA PRO A 89 1.59 11.04 8.95
C PRO A 89 2.05 11.10 10.40
N ASP A 90 1.18 10.72 11.34
CA ASP A 90 1.49 10.72 12.78
C ASP A 90 2.51 9.66 13.18
N HIS A 91 2.80 8.72 12.31
CA HIS A 91 3.69 7.57 12.56
C HIS A 91 4.93 7.56 11.67
N ARG A 92 5.17 8.62 10.91
CA ARG A 92 6.36 8.73 10.06
C ARG A 92 7.62 8.97 10.89
N GLY A 93 8.77 8.67 10.29
CA GLY A 93 10.06 8.86 10.94
C GLY A 93 10.43 7.78 11.95
N ARG A 94 9.74 6.65 11.96
CA ARG A 94 9.96 5.53 12.90
C ARG A 94 10.54 4.28 12.23
N GLY A 95 10.86 4.36 10.94
CA GLY A 95 11.44 3.24 10.20
C GLY A 95 10.44 2.20 9.69
N TYR A 96 9.14 2.44 9.83
CA TYR A 96 8.12 1.47 9.40
C TYR A 96 8.13 1.23 7.89
N GLY A 97 8.34 2.29 7.11
CA GLY A 97 8.44 2.17 5.66
C GLY A 97 9.61 1.30 5.22
N GLY A 98 10.77 1.44 5.87
CA GLY A 98 11.93 0.62 5.58
C GLY A 98 11.72 -0.86 5.93
N LEU A 99 11.08 -1.13 7.06
CA LEU A 99 10.75 -2.51 7.46
C LEU A 99 9.76 -3.15 6.48
N ALA A 100 8.74 -2.40 6.06
CA ALA A 100 7.76 -2.88 5.09
C ALA A 100 8.41 -3.12 3.72
N GLY A 101 9.26 -2.21 3.27
CA GLY A 101 10.00 -2.37 2.01
C GLY A 101 10.86 -3.61 1.98
N ALA A 102 11.58 -3.90 3.08
CA ALA A 102 12.38 -5.11 3.20
C ALA A 102 11.50 -6.38 3.13
N ALA A 103 10.33 -6.36 3.77
CA ALA A 103 9.38 -7.47 3.71
C ALA A 103 8.85 -7.69 2.28
N VAL A 104 8.61 -6.62 1.53
CA VAL A 104 8.18 -6.72 0.12
C VAL A 104 9.28 -7.34 -0.74
N VAL A 105 10.53 -6.96 -0.53
CA VAL A 105 11.67 -7.56 -1.26
C VAL A 105 11.75 -9.06 -1.00
N ASP A 106 11.62 -9.48 0.25
CA ASP A 106 11.62 -10.90 0.60
C ASP A 106 10.44 -11.64 -0.04
N PHE A 107 9.25 -11.03 0.00
CA PHE A 107 8.05 -11.58 -0.63
C PHE A 107 8.24 -11.75 -2.15
N ALA A 108 8.77 -10.76 -2.82
CA ALA A 108 9.04 -10.82 -4.26
C ALA A 108 10.05 -11.93 -4.59
N ARG A 109 11.11 -12.03 -3.80
CA ARG A 109 12.15 -13.05 -3.97
C ARG A 109 11.59 -14.46 -3.80
N ASP A 110 10.74 -14.68 -2.79
CA ASP A 110 10.08 -15.96 -2.54
C ASP A 110 9.18 -16.39 -3.70
N LEU A 111 8.63 -15.42 -4.43
CA LEU A 111 7.82 -15.67 -5.62
C LEU A 111 8.63 -15.72 -6.92
N GLY A 112 9.96 -15.63 -6.84
CA GLY A 112 10.82 -15.62 -8.00
C GLY A 112 10.75 -14.34 -8.83
N ARG A 113 10.26 -13.25 -8.25
CA ARG A 113 10.19 -11.96 -8.93
C ARG A 113 11.41 -11.13 -8.59
N THR A 114 12.00 -10.49 -9.59
CA THR A 114 13.32 -9.83 -9.48
C THR A 114 13.25 -8.31 -9.49
N ARG A 115 12.07 -7.72 -9.74
CA ARG A 115 11.89 -6.27 -9.81
C ARG A 115 10.78 -5.83 -8.86
N VAL A 116 11.10 -4.83 -8.04
CA VAL A 116 10.10 -4.15 -7.18
C VAL A 116 10.06 -2.70 -7.63
N VAL A 117 8.88 -2.23 -8.02
CA VAL A 117 8.67 -0.86 -8.52
C VAL A 117 7.70 -0.15 -7.62
N THR A 118 8.08 1.04 -7.17
CA THR A 118 7.22 1.91 -6.40
C THR A 118 7.10 3.27 -7.08
N THR A 119 5.99 3.96 -6.83
CA THR A 119 5.81 5.33 -7.29
C THR A 119 5.84 6.27 -6.09
N ALA A 120 6.46 7.43 -6.27
CA ALA A 120 6.45 8.51 -5.30
C ALA A 120 5.83 9.74 -5.93
N ARG A 121 5.07 10.49 -5.14
CA ARG A 121 4.43 11.73 -5.58
C ARG A 121 4.94 12.86 -4.71
N TYR A 122 5.36 13.95 -5.36
CA TYR A 122 5.90 15.12 -4.71
C TYR A 122 5.11 16.36 -5.12
N PRO A 123 4.95 17.35 -4.22
CA PRO A 123 4.53 18.69 -4.65
C PRO A 123 5.49 19.23 -5.70
N ALA A 124 4.97 19.96 -6.69
CA ALA A 124 5.78 20.45 -7.82
C ALA A 124 6.90 21.41 -7.39
N ASP A 125 6.75 22.06 -6.24
CA ASP A 125 7.71 23.00 -5.68
C ASP A 125 8.77 22.37 -4.76
N ARG A 126 8.76 21.04 -4.61
CA ARG A 126 9.74 20.32 -3.78
C ARG A 126 10.79 19.64 -4.65
N PRO A 127 12.07 19.74 -4.28
CA PRO A 127 13.10 18.93 -4.91
C PRO A 127 12.87 17.45 -4.58
N VAL A 128 13.17 16.62 -5.53
CA VAL A 128 13.08 15.16 -5.38
C VAL A 128 14.31 14.64 -4.62
#